data_774a25865a3ae30877d34a5e95720aaf
#
_entry.id   774a25865a3ae30877d34a5e95720aaf
#
_cell.length_a   1.000
_cell.length_b   1.000
_cell.length_c   1.000
_cell.angle_alpha   90.00
_cell.angle_beta   90.00
_cell.angle_gamma   90.00
#
_symmetry.space_group_name_H-M   'P 1'
#
loop_
_entity.id
_entity.type
_entity.pdbx_description
1 polymer ?
#
loop_
_entity_poly.entity_id
_entity_poly.type
_entity_poly.pdbx_seq_one_letter_code
_entity_poly.pdbx_strand_id
1 'polypeptide(L)'
;MQQVTLGLSAHRPEMIPIISEQMRNHAAIFLEEPPAPGFGKMLCGDLSVDDYLLTLDLEYPEFSRRMCYLLRELHQGEKKIFQVEPFLEVLFQIHEFFAEGHESVEIKKNTIQYSVYFAERNATKALLAYYQTVMHGSFEKTIAAIKQFARMDAARFRLRDLMRARALALLVNDYPSSYIEAGVIHYPLWRMLYQMIPEQVYLKPTFSSAAALKTVGEKGHVFGPGDQLTLLYIFHPGIADTAREELLAARSIIYSKIIEKEELTDHLITFPHLRNE
;
A
#
# COMPACT_ATOMS: atom_id res chain seq x y z
N MET A 1 -6.03 -27.99 2.47
CA MET A 1 -5.52 -27.11 1.39
C MET A 1 -5.05 -25.82 2.05
N GLN A 2 -3.84 -25.42 1.81
CA GLN A 2 -3.27 -24.19 2.37
C GLN A 2 -4.00 -22.98 1.80
N GLN A 3 -4.32 -22.01 2.65
CA GLN A 3 -5.06 -20.80 2.26
C GLN A 3 -4.21 -19.55 2.45
N VAL A 4 -4.14 -18.72 1.41
CA VAL A 4 -3.52 -17.40 1.46
C VAL A 4 -4.57 -16.35 1.07
N THR A 5 -4.78 -15.36 1.93
CA THR A 5 -5.67 -14.23 1.65
C THR A 5 -4.82 -12.97 1.46
N LEU A 6 -4.92 -12.33 0.31
CA LEU A 6 -4.40 -10.98 0.11
C LEU A 6 -5.49 -9.98 0.47
N GLY A 7 -5.36 -9.34 1.63
CA GLY A 7 -6.27 -8.32 2.14
C GLY A 7 -5.89 -6.95 1.62
N LEU A 8 -6.66 -6.44 0.66
CA LEU A 8 -6.46 -5.13 0.04
C LEU A 8 -7.34 -4.09 0.75
N SER A 9 -6.71 -3.14 1.41
CA SER A 9 -7.39 -2.16 2.26
C SER A 9 -6.97 -0.72 1.95
N ALA A 10 -7.89 0.22 2.13
CA ALA A 10 -7.51 1.59 2.38
C ALA A 10 -7.03 1.67 3.85
N HIS A 11 -5.92 2.40 4.09
CA HIS A 11 -5.38 2.58 5.44
C HIS A 11 -6.22 3.59 6.22
N ARG A 12 -7.45 3.18 6.57
CA ARG A 12 -8.42 4.00 7.30
C ARG A 12 -8.92 3.26 8.53
N PRO A 13 -9.10 3.96 9.66
CA PRO A 13 -9.54 3.35 10.92
C PRO A 13 -10.84 2.54 10.80
N GLU A 14 -11.74 2.94 9.89
CA GLU A 14 -13.03 2.28 9.66
C GLU A 14 -12.89 0.88 9.05
N MET A 15 -11.74 0.59 8.43
CA MET A 15 -11.46 -0.72 7.85
C MET A 15 -11.00 -1.75 8.89
N ILE A 16 -10.54 -1.31 10.07
CA ILE A 16 -9.98 -2.19 11.11
C ILE A 16 -10.92 -3.33 11.52
N PRO A 17 -12.24 -3.14 11.73
CA PRO A 17 -13.12 -4.25 12.09
C PRO A 17 -13.14 -5.36 11.03
N ILE A 18 -13.17 -5.00 9.74
CA ILE A 18 -13.19 -5.94 8.62
C ILE A 18 -11.85 -6.67 8.50
N ILE A 19 -10.74 -5.92 8.60
CA ILE A 19 -9.38 -6.46 8.59
C ILE A 19 -9.20 -7.44 9.76
N SER A 20 -9.64 -7.06 10.96
CA SER A 20 -9.58 -7.89 12.18
C SER A 20 -10.27 -9.22 12.00
N GLU A 21 -11.49 -9.23 11.48
CA GLU A 21 -12.24 -10.46 11.21
C GLU A 21 -11.47 -11.39 10.27
N GLN A 22 -10.88 -10.83 9.21
CA GLN A 22 -10.09 -11.60 8.25
C GLN A 22 -8.80 -12.14 8.87
N MET A 23 -8.03 -11.30 9.58
CA MET A 23 -6.76 -11.68 10.21
C MET A 23 -6.93 -12.80 11.25
N ARG A 24 -8.01 -12.78 12.05
CA ARG A 24 -8.30 -13.81 13.07
C ARG A 24 -8.43 -15.21 12.48
N ASN A 25 -8.83 -15.35 11.23
CA ASN A 25 -9.02 -16.61 10.53
C ASN A 25 -7.71 -17.21 9.98
N HIS A 26 -6.56 -16.57 10.18
CA HIS A 26 -5.27 -17.01 9.65
C HIS A 26 -4.26 -17.28 10.76
N ALA A 27 -3.34 -18.22 10.51
CA ALA A 27 -2.26 -18.56 11.44
C ALA A 27 -1.10 -17.56 11.41
N ALA A 28 -0.79 -17.02 10.23
CA ALA A 28 0.25 -16.02 10.01
C ALA A 28 -0.28 -14.77 9.34
N ILE A 29 0.32 -13.63 9.66
CA ILE A 29 -0.02 -12.30 9.14
C ILE A 29 1.26 -11.65 8.64
N PHE A 30 1.24 -11.16 7.39
CA PHE A 30 2.35 -10.49 6.73
C PHE A 30 1.95 -9.05 6.41
N LEU A 31 2.60 -8.10 7.08
CA LEU A 31 2.29 -6.66 6.98
C LEU A 31 3.04 -6.00 5.82
N GLU A 32 2.47 -4.94 5.27
CA GLU A 32 3.09 -4.06 4.28
C GLU A 32 4.01 -3.03 4.95
N GLU A 33 4.91 -3.50 5.79
CA GLU A 33 5.84 -2.68 6.55
C GLU A 33 7.24 -3.29 6.49
N PRO A 34 8.30 -2.48 6.42
CA PRO A 34 9.66 -2.97 6.61
C PRO A 34 9.88 -3.33 8.09
N PRO A 35 10.80 -4.25 8.42
CA PRO A 35 11.17 -4.54 9.78
C PRO A 35 11.58 -3.29 10.55
N ALA A 36 10.86 -3.01 11.65
CA ALA A 36 11.08 -1.82 12.46
C ALA A 36 11.61 -2.19 13.86
N PRO A 37 12.61 -1.44 14.38
CA PRO A 37 13.08 -1.61 15.74
C PRO A 37 11.93 -1.46 16.75
N GLY A 38 11.87 -2.34 17.75
CA GLY A 38 10.83 -2.29 18.79
C GLY A 38 9.53 -2.99 18.45
N PHE A 39 9.27 -3.39 17.20
CA PHE A 39 8.01 -4.05 16.80
C PHE A 39 7.72 -5.28 17.66
N GLY A 40 8.69 -6.19 17.83
CA GLY A 40 8.53 -7.37 18.70
C GLY A 40 8.24 -7.02 20.15
N LYS A 41 8.89 -5.98 20.70
CA LYS A 41 8.61 -5.49 22.07
C LYS A 41 7.21 -4.92 22.17
N MET A 42 6.76 -4.20 21.15
CA MET A 42 5.39 -3.66 21.07
C MET A 42 4.38 -4.82 21.04
N LEU A 43 4.58 -5.86 20.26
CA LEU A 43 3.70 -7.02 20.21
C LEU A 43 3.63 -7.76 21.56
N CYS A 44 4.76 -7.96 22.23
CA CYS A 44 4.81 -8.60 23.55
C CYS A 44 4.26 -7.72 24.69
N GLY A 45 4.10 -6.42 24.47
CA GLY A 45 3.66 -5.45 25.49
C GLY A 45 4.79 -4.83 26.32
N ASP A 46 6.05 -5.14 26.00
CA ASP A 46 7.24 -4.56 26.64
C ASP A 46 7.51 -3.11 26.23
N LEU A 47 6.90 -2.68 25.14
CA LEU A 47 6.88 -1.30 24.63
C LEU A 47 5.42 -0.88 24.43
N SER A 48 5.05 0.32 24.88
CA SER A 48 3.69 0.83 24.60
C SER A 48 3.47 1.04 23.10
N VAL A 49 2.22 0.99 22.64
CA VAL A 49 1.88 1.30 21.24
C VAL A 49 2.28 2.73 20.91
N ASP A 50 1.99 3.67 21.83
CA ASP A 50 2.29 5.09 21.59
C ASP A 50 3.80 5.35 21.49
N ASP A 51 4.61 4.76 22.37
CA ASP A 51 6.07 4.90 22.31
C ASP A 51 6.64 4.26 21.03
N TYR A 52 6.09 3.13 20.58
CA TYR A 52 6.48 2.51 19.33
C TYR A 52 6.16 3.44 18.14
N LEU A 53 4.94 3.99 18.08
CA LEU A 53 4.51 4.86 16.99
C LEU A 53 5.33 6.16 16.90
N LEU A 54 5.83 6.68 18.03
CA LEU A 54 6.73 7.84 18.04
C LEU A 54 8.06 7.59 17.34
N THR A 55 8.45 6.34 17.12
CA THR A 55 9.68 5.98 16.39
C THR A 55 9.50 5.87 14.88
N LEU A 56 8.27 6.00 14.39
CA LEU A 56 7.90 5.80 13.00
C LEU A 56 7.47 7.11 12.34
N ASP A 57 7.74 7.24 11.04
CA ASP A 57 7.15 8.28 10.20
C ASP A 57 5.81 7.75 9.61
N LEU A 58 4.71 8.26 10.11
CA LEU A 58 3.37 7.71 9.86
C LEU A 58 2.53 8.63 8.98
N GLU A 59 2.07 8.13 7.83
CA GLU A 59 1.08 8.83 7.00
C GLU A 59 -0.33 8.75 7.61
N TYR A 60 -0.66 7.63 8.31
CA TYR A 60 -1.98 7.35 8.89
C TYR A 60 -1.85 6.96 10.37
N PRO A 61 -1.64 7.94 11.29
CA PRO A 61 -1.31 7.65 12.70
C PRO A 61 -2.43 6.95 13.47
N GLU A 62 -3.70 7.29 13.23
CA GLU A 62 -4.82 6.65 13.93
C GLU A 62 -5.09 5.23 13.41
N PHE A 63 -5.00 5.01 12.10
CA PHE A 63 -5.04 3.67 11.53
C PHE A 63 -3.93 2.79 12.10
N SER A 64 -2.69 3.30 12.10
CA SER A 64 -1.52 2.59 12.63
C SER A 64 -1.66 2.27 14.11
N ARG A 65 -2.19 3.20 14.91
CA ARG A 65 -2.47 3.00 16.34
C ARG A 65 -3.45 1.83 16.55
N ARG A 66 -4.59 1.85 15.88
CA ARG A 66 -5.60 0.77 16.00
C ARG A 66 -5.07 -0.56 15.46
N MET A 67 -4.31 -0.52 14.37
CA MET A 67 -3.65 -1.70 13.83
C MET A 67 -2.66 -2.30 14.84
N CYS A 68 -1.81 -1.51 15.50
CA CYS A 68 -0.88 -1.99 16.51
C CYS A 68 -1.58 -2.64 17.71
N TYR A 69 -2.70 -2.08 18.18
CA TYR A 69 -3.50 -2.72 19.24
C TYR A 69 -4.09 -4.06 18.77
N LEU A 70 -4.62 -4.12 17.54
CA LEU A 70 -5.12 -5.36 16.95
C LEU A 70 -4.00 -6.41 16.82
N LEU A 71 -2.84 -6.01 16.30
CA LEU A 71 -1.70 -6.92 16.12
C LEU A 71 -1.19 -7.49 17.45
N ARG A 72 -1.14 -6.65 18.50
CA ARG A 72 -0.80 -7.10 19.87
C ARG A 72 -1.79 -8.14 20.38
N GLU A 73 -3.10 -7.91 20.21
CA GLU A 73 -4.15 -8.86 20.58
C GLU A 73 -4.00 -10.19 19.82
N LEU A 74 -3.77 -10.12 18.50
CA LEU A 74 -3.57 -11.29 17.65
C LEU A 74 -2.30 -12.07 18.04
N HIS A 75 -1.22 -11.36 18.39
CA HIS A 75 0.02 -11.96 18.86
C HIS A 75 -0.16 -12.70 20.19
N GLN A 76 -0.90 -12.11 21.15
CA GLN A 76 -1.29 -12.76 22.40
C GLN A 76 -2.15 -14.01 22.16
N GLY A 77 -2.95 -14.03 21.08
CA GLY A 77 -3.69 -15.20 20.59
C GLY A 77 -2.84 -16.14 19.71
N GLU A 78 -1.50 -16.11 19.89
CA GLU A 78 -0.51 -17.00 19.24
C GLU A 78 -0.38 -16.87 17.71
N LYS A 79 -0.97 -15.83 17.09
CA LYS A 79 -0.75 -15.55 15.67
C LYS A 79 0.71 -15.15 15.43
N LYS A 80 1.27 -15.62 14.30
CA LYS A 80 2.60 -15.21 13.86
C LYS A 80 2.48 -13.96 13.00
N ILE A 81 3.26 -12.92 13.33
CA ILE A 81 3.14 -11.61 12.67
C ILE A 81 4.52 -11.21 12.16
N PHE A 82 4.57 -10.83 10.88
CA PHE A 82 5.79 -10.50 10.16
C PHE A 82 5.64 -9.18 9.41
N GLN A 83 6.66 -8.37 9.44
CA GLN A 83 6.82 -7.20 8.60
C GLN A 83 7.60 -7.63 7.34
N VAL A 84 7.02 -7.43 6.13
CA VAL A 84 7.61 -7.89 4.87
C VAL A 84 7.41 -6.84 3.78
N GLU A 85 8.37 -5.93 3.66
CA GLU A 85 8.39 -4.89 2.63
C GLU A 85 9.83 -4.61 2.13
N PRO A 86 10.39 -5.53 1.34
CA PRO A 86 11.80 -5.47 0.94
C PRO A 86 12.18 -4.23 0.11
N PHE A 87 11.23 -3.61 -0.59
CA PHE A 87 11.50 -2.38 -1.33
C PHE A 87 11.85 -1.23 -0.38
N LEU A 88 11.07 -1.05 0.68
CA LEU A 88 11.32 -0.02 1.70
C LEU A 88 12.58 -0.31 2.52
N GLU A 89 12.87 -1.58 2.80
CA GLU A 89 14.14 -1.95 3.46
C GLU A 89 15.36 -1.48 2.65
N VAL A 90 15.34 -1.73 1.34
CA VAL A 90 16.41 -1.25 0.43
C VAL A 90 16.41 0.26 0.32
N LEU A 91 15.25 0.91 0.30
CA LEU A 91 15.14 2.37 0.25
C LEU A 91 15.73 3.02 1.51
N PHE A 92 15.49 2.46 2.69
CA PHE A 92 16.10 2.94 3.93
C PHE A 92 17.62 2.80 3.92
N GLN A 93 18.16 1.67 3.46
CA GLN A 93 19.61 1.50 3.27
C GLN A 93 20.21 2.56 2.32
N ILE A 94 19.48 2.95 1.28
CA ILE A 94 19.88 4.01 0.36
C ILE A 94 19.88 5.38 1.06
N HIS A 95 18.88 5.66 1.92
CA HIS A 95 18.83 6.89 2.70
C HIS A 95 20.00 6.96 3.71
N GLU A 96 20.30 5.87 4.39
CA GLU A 96 21.46 5.77 5.30
C GLU A 96 22.77 6.02 4.54
N PHE A 97 22.94 5.38 3.38
CA PHE A 97 24.11 5.59 2.51
C PHE A 97 24.29 7.07 2.15
N PHE A 98 23.23 7.79 1.83
CA PHE A 98 23.31 9.23 1.57
C PHE A 98 23.56 10.05 2.83
N ALA A 99 23.00 9.65 3.98
CA ALA A 99 23.26 10.32 5.27
C ALA A 99 24.73 10.18 5.72
N GLU A 100 25.41 9.11 5.31
CA GLU A 100 26.85 8.90 5.51
C GLU A 100 27.72 9.75 4.57
N GLY A 101 27.13 10.55 3.68
CA GLY A 101 27.83 11.47 2.79
C GLY A 101 28.18 10.93 1.41
N HIS A 102 27.66 9.74 1.05
CA HIS A 102 27.83 9.17 -0.27
C HIS A 102 26.94 9.84 -1.32
N GLU A 103 27.33 9.73 -2.59
CA GLU A 103 26.58 10.29 -3.70
C GLU A 103 25.88 9.19 -4.55
N SER A 104 24.83 9.61 -5.27
CA SER A 104 24.04 8.69 -6.12
C SER A 104 24.85 8.04 -7.24
N VAL A 105 25.95 8.65 -7.67
CA VAL A 105 26.86 8.09 -8.69
C VAL A 105 27.64 6.89 -8.19
N GLU A 106 27.75 6.71 -6.87
CA GLU A 106 28.44 5.60 -6.23
C GLU A 106 27.55 4.34 -6.14
N ILE A 107 26.23 4.47 -6.32
CA ILE A 107 25.34 3.31 -6.35
C ILE A 107 25.65 2.48 -7.61
N LYS A 108 26.10 1.24 -7.38
CA LYS A 108 26.50 0.34 -8.47
C LYS A 108 25.32 0.00 -9.38
N LYS A 109 25.48 0.23 -10.69
CA LYS A 109 24.49 -0.18 -11.70
C LYS A 109 24.27 -1.70 -11.67
N ASN A 110 23.09 -2.15 -12.09
CA ASN A 110 22.68 -3.56 -12.11
C ASN A 110 22.57 -4.21 -10.71
N THR A 111 22.41 -3.39 -9.66
CA THR A 111 22.06 -3.85 -8.31
C THR A 111 20.59 -3.58 -8.01
N ILE A 112 20.07 -4.22 -6.96
CA ILE A 112 18.72 -3.94 -6.49
C ILE A 112 18.61 -2.52 -5.93
N GLN A 113 19.65 -2.01 -5.24
CA GLN A 113 19.72 -0.66 -4.74
C GLN A 113 19.59 0.37 -5.87
N TYR A 114 20.31 0.16 -6.99
CA TYR A 114 20.19 1.03 -8.15
C TYR A 114 18.78 1.04 -8.74
N SER A 115 18.15 -0.14 -8.82
CA SER A 115 16.80 -0.28 -9.37
C SER A 115 15.76 0.42 -8.48
N VAL A 116 15.86 0.26 -7.16
CA VAL A 116 14.98 0.93 -6.17
C VAL A 116 15.20 2.44 -6.21
N TYR A 117 16.45 2.90 -6.13
CA TYR A 117 16.80 4.32 -6.20
C TYR A 117 16.24 4.98 -7.48
N PHE A 118 16.43 4.33 -8.62
CA PHE A 118 16.00 4.89 -9.90
C PHE A 118 14.48 4.94 -10.04
N ALA A 119 13.77 3.91 -9.57
CA ALA A 119 12.31 3.87 -9.56
C ALA A 119 11.73 4.97 -8.65
N GLU A 120 12.25 5.10 -7.42
CA GLU A 120 11.79 6.09 -6.46
C GLU A 120 12.08 7.52 -6.94
N ARG A 121 13.31 7.79 -7.41
CA ARG A 121 13.69 9.08 -7.94
C ARG A 121 12.82 9.54 -9.11
N ASN A 122 12.49 8.62 -10.04
CA ASN A 122 11.68 8.97 -11.20
C ASN A 122 10.22 9.24 -10.82
N ALA A 123 9.65 8.44 -9.91
CA ALA A 123 8.30 8.66 -9.41
C ALA A 123 8.21 9.99 -8.64
N THR A 124 9.13 10.25 -7.72
CA THR A 124 9.20 11.51 -6.95
C THR A 124 9.39 12.71 -7.84
N LYS A 125 10.30 12.65 -8.82
CA LYS A 125 10.51 13.75 -9.80
C LYS A 125 9.21 14.04 -10.58
N ALA A 126 8.50 13.01 -11.02
CA ALA A 126 7.26 13.18 -11.77
C ALA A 126 6.13 13.73 -10.87
N LEU A 127 6.06 13.31 -9.60
CA LEU A 127 5.14 13.84 -8.61
C LEU A 127 5.35 15.33 -8.35
N LEU A 128 6.60 15.76 -8.15
CA LEU A 128 6.95 17.17 -7.95
C LEU A 128 6.59 18.02 -9.18
N ALA A 129 6.85 17.51 -10.39
CA ALA A 129 6.44 18.17 -11.63
C ALA A 129 4.92 18.30 -11.73
N TYR A 130 4.17 17.26 -11.32
CA TYR A 130 2.70 17.32 -11.24
C TYR A 130 2.24 18.42 -10.27
N TYR A 131 2.78 18.50 -9.06
CA TYR A 131 2.43 19.55 -8.10
C TYR A 131 2.71 20.95 -8.63
N GLN A 132 3.83 21.17 -9.32
CA GLN A 132 4.13 22.44 -9.97
C GLN A 132 3.09 22.85 -11.02
N THR A 133 2.59 21.87 -11.82
CA THR A 133 1.56 22.17 -12.82
C THR A 133 0.19 22.42 -12.20
N VAL A 134 -0.14 21.79 -11.08
CA VAL A 134 -1.39 22.07 -10.32
C VAL A 134 -1.41 23.51 -9.81
N MET A 135 -0.27 24.03 -9.40
CA MET A 135 -0.16 25.39 -8.85
C MET A 135 -0.09 26.48 -9.94
N HIS A 136 0.57 26.22 -11.06
CA HIS A 136 0.95 27.27 -12.02
C HIS A 136 0.71 26.90 -13.48
N GLY A 137 0.19 25.69 -13.77
CA GLY A 137 0.02 25.19 -15.13
C GLY A 137 -1.41 25.37 -15.70
N SER A 138 -1.55 25.12 -17.01
CA SER A 138 -2.87 24.91 -17.60
C SER A 138 -3.41 23.52 -17.29
N PHE A 139 -4.71 23.34 -17.47
CA PHE A 139 -5.36 22.05 -17.27
C PHE A 139 -4.71 20.93 -18.12
N GLU A 140 -4.40 21.22 -19.38
CA GLU A 140 -3.76 20.27 -20.31
C GLU A 140 -2.35 19.85 -19.82
N LYS A 141 -1.57 20.82 -19.31
CA LYS A 141 -0.26 20.54 -18.72
C LYS A 141 -0.38 19.68 -17.48
N THR A 142 -1.40 19.92 -16.66
CA THR A 142 -1.67 19.11 -15.45
C THR A 142 -2.10 17.69 -15.82
N ILE A 143 -2.93 17.51 -16.85
CA ILE A 143 -3.28 16.18 -17.42
C ILE A 143 -2.01 15.43 -17.88
N ALA A 144 -1.14 16.10 -18.64
CA ALA A 144 0.10 15.47 -19.10
C ALA A 144 1.02 15.09 -17.93
N ALA A 145 1.13 15.95 -16.92
CA ALA A 145 1.98 15.71 -15.74
C ALA A 145 1.48 14.56 -14.87
N ILE A 146 0.15 14.45 -14.64
CA ILE A 146 -0.41 13.33 -13.84
C ILE A 146 -0.30 12.00 -14.60
N LYS A 147 -0.47 11.99 -15.93
CA LYS A 147 -0.22 10.79 -16.75
C LYS A 147 1.24 10.34 -16.64
N GLN A 148 2.18 11.29 -16.68
CA GLN A 148 3.61 11.00 -16.51
C GLN A 148 3.93 10.47 -15.10
N PHE A 149 3.36 11.10 -14.07
CA PHE A 149 3.50 10.60 -12.70
C PHE A 149 2.97 9.17 -12.58
N ALA A 150 1.76 8.89 -13.03
CA ALA A 150 1.15 7.57 -12.95
C ALA A 150 1.97 6.49 -13.71
N ARG A 151 2.65 6.84 -14.82
CA ARG A 151 3.57 5.92 -15.51
C ARG A 151 4.82 5.59 -14.70
N MET A 152 5.43 6.60 -14.09
CA MET A 152 6.62 6.40 -13.25
C MET A 152 6.28 5.64 -11.98
N ASP A 153 5.15 5.96 -11.40
CA ASP A 153 4.61 5.30 -10.22
C ASP A 153 4.24 3.84 -10.51
N ALA A 154 3.64 3.55 -11.65
CA ALA A 154 3.38 2.19 -12.13
C ALA A 154 4.66 1.35 -12.27
N ALA A 155 5.75 1.96 -12.71
CA ALA A 155 7.04 1.27 -12.78
C ALA A 155 7.61 0.98 -11.39
N ARG A 156 7.48 1.92 -10.44
CA ARG A 156 7.84 1.77 -9.04
C ARG A 156 7.02 0.65 -8.37
N PHE A 157 5.69 0.66 -8.50
CA PHE A 157 4.82 -0.37 -7.92
C PHE A 157 5.10 -1.77 -8.51
N ARG A 158 5.36 -1.88 -9.81
CA ARG A 158 5.76 -3.17 -10.39
C ARG A 158 7.02 -3.75 -9.74
N LEU A 159 8.03 -2.93 -9.50
CA LEU A 159 9.25 -3.36 -8.82
C LEU A 159 8.98 -3.74 -7.37
N ARG A 160 8.25 -2.90 -6.65
CA ARG A 160 7.89 -3.09 -5.24
C ARG A 160 7.09 -4.38 -5.04
N ASP A 161 6.02 -4.57 -5.80
CA ASP A 161 5.19 -5.78 -5.74
C ASP A 161 5.96 -7.04 -6.13
N LEU A 162 6.87 -6.95 -7.12
CA LEU A 162 7.71 -8.08 -7.51
C LEU A 162 8.68 -8.49 -6.40
N MET A 163 9.32 -7.53 -5.74
CA MET A 163 10.21 -7.80 -4.60
C MET A 163 9.44 -8.43 -3.45
N ARG A 164 8.28 -7.88 -3.12
CA ARG A 164 7.41 -8.38 -2.05
C ARG A 164 6.84 -9.76 -2.37
N ALA A 165 6.39 -10.00 -3.60
CA ALA A 165 5.90 -11.30 -4.05
C ALA A 165 6.95 -12.40 -3.88
N ARG A 166 8.20 -12.11 -4.24
CA ARG A 166 9.32 -13.07 -4.08
C ARG A 166 9.59 -13.41 -2.62
N ALA A 167 9.58 -12.42 -1.73
CA ALA A 167 9.78 -12.65 -0.31
C ALA A 167 8.60 -13.44 0.29
N LEU A 168 7.37 -13.05 0.00
CA LEU A 168 6.17 -13.70 0.52
C LEU A 168 6.01 -15.14 0.01
N ALA A 169 6.35 -15.43 -1.25
CA ALA A 169 6.26 -16.78 -1.82
C ALA A 169 7.11 -17.80 -1.08
N LEU A 170 8.20 -17.38 -0.45
CA LEU A 170 9.04 -18.24 0.38
C LEU A 170 8.41 -18.49 1.77
N LEU A 171 7.79 -17.44 2.34
CA LEU A 171 7.34 -17.45 3.73
C LEU A 171 5.95 -18.08 3.92
N VAL A 172 5.02 -17.86 2.97
CA VAL A 172 3.63 -18.32 3.12
C VAL A 172 3.51 -19.84 3.20
N ASN A 173 4.48 -20.58 2.66
CA ASN A 173 4.48 -22.04 2.66
C ASN A 173 4.69 -22.66 4.04
N ASP A 174 5.24 -21.92 5.00
CA ASP A 174 5.53 -22.39 6.35
C ASP A 174 4.28 -22.43 7.26
N TYR A 175 3.14 -21.90 6.77
CA TYR A 175 1.92 -21.75 7.57
C TYR A 175 0.71 -22.37 6.91
N PRO A 176 -0.21 -22.98 7.68
CA PRO A 176 -1.42 -23.61 7.13
C PRO A 176 -2.39 -22.58 6.52
N SER A 177 -2.35 -21.34 7.03
CA SER A 177 -3.12 -20.21 6.48
C SER A 177 -2.39 -18.89 6.73
N SER A 178 -2.40 -18.00 5.73
CA SER A 178 -1.68 -16.73 5.74
C SER A 178 -2.57 -15.58 5.29
N TYR A 179 -2.52 -14.47 6.02
CA TYR A 179 -3.10 -13.19 5.63
C TYR A 179 -1.98 -12.24 5.24
N ILE A 180 -2.04 -11.70 4.04
CA ILE A 180 -1.12 -10.69 3.53
C ILE A 180 -1.88 -9.37 3.52
N GLU A 181 -1.47 -8.43 4.36
CA GLU A 181 -2.01 -7.07 4.38
C GLU A 181 -1.35 -6.24 3.28
N ALA A 182 -2.15 -5.45 2.53
CA ALA A 182 -1.64 -4.55 1.51
C ALA A 182 -2.61 -3.41 1.22
N GLY A 183 -2.08 -2.26 0.81
CA GLY A 183 -2.87 -1.17 0.27
C GLY A 183 -3.56 -1.57 -1.05
N VAL A 184 -4.71 -0.95 -1.35
CA VAL A 184 -5.53 -1.31 -2.54
C VAL A 184 -4.76 -1.25 -3.86
N ILE A 185 -3.81 -0.35 -3.96
CA ILE A 185 -3.00 -0.16 -5.18
C ILE A 185 -2.12 -1.38 -5.48
N HIS A 186 -1.79 -2.20 -4.47
CA HIS A 186 -1.01 -3.44 -4.58
C HIS A 186 -1.82 -4.64 -5.10
N TYR A 187 -2.98 -4.40 -5.72
CA TYR A 187 -3.73 -5.47 -6.41
C TYR A 187 -2.88 -6.30 -7.40
N PRO A 188 -1.90 -5.74 -8.14
CA PRO A 188 -1.01 -6.53 -8.99
C PRO A 188 -0.18 -7.59 -8.25
N LEU A 189 0.10 -7.41 -6.96
CA LEU A 189 0.77 -8.39 -6.10
C LEU A 189 0.08 -9.75 -6.13
N TRP A 190 -1.27 -9.78 -6.17
CA TRP A 190 -2.04 -11.01 -6.31
C TRP A 190 -1.60 -11.83 -7.53
N ARG A 191 -1.50 -11.20 -8.70
CA ARG A 191 -1.11 -11.88 -9.95
C ARG A 191 0.33 -12.39 -9.90
N MET A 192 1.24 -11.62 -9.30
CA MET A 192 2.63 -11.99 -9.15
C MET A 192 2.80 -13.18 -8.18
N LEU A 193 2.11 -13.13 -7.04
CA LEU A 193 2.09 -14.23 -6.07
C LEU A 193 1.50 -15.51 -6.68
N TYR A 194 0.39 -15.39 -7.41
CA TYR A 194 -0.25 -16.54 -8.07
C TYR A 194 0.70 -17.30 -9.02
N GLN A 195 1.66 -16.60 -9.63
CA GLN A 195 2.66 -17.20 -10.48
C GLN A 195 3.85 -17.85 -9.75
N MET A 196 4.02 -17.55 -8.46
CA MET A 196 5.20 -17.94 -7.67
C MET A 196 4.89 -18.99 -6.60
N ILE A 197 3.66 -19.05 -6.12
CA ILE A 197 3.24 -20.03 -5.11
C ILE A 197 2.78 -21.34 -5.78
N PRO A 198 2.87 -22.49 -5.05
CA PRO A 198 2.42 -23.76 -5.59
C PRO A 198 0.93 -23.78 -5.94
N GLU A 199 0.53 -24.51 -7.01
CA GLU A 199 -0.88 -24.60 -7.48
C GLU A 199 -1.86 -25.12 -6.43
N GLN A 200 -1.39 -25.91 -5.47
CA GLN A 200 -2.22 -26.43 -4.37
C GLN A 200 -2.54 -25.42 -3.29
N VAL A 201 -1.93 -24.21 -3.34
CA VAL A 201 -2.22 -23.11 -2.42
C VAL A 201 -3.38 -22.30 -2.97
N TYR A 202 -4.43 -22.16 -2.18
CA TYR A 202 -5.58 -21.32 -2.54
C TYR A 202 -5.31 -19.87 -2.20
N LEU A 203 -5.03 -19.05 -3.23
CA LEU A 203 -4.81 -17.60 -3.09
C LEU A 203 -6.07 -16.81 -3.46
N LYS A 204 -6.58 -16.02 -2.52
CA LYS A 204 -7.78 -15.18 -2.69
C LYS A 204 -7.49 -13.71 -2.39
N PRO A 205 -7.73 -12.77 -3.33
CA PRO A 205 -7.75 -11.35 -3.01
C PRO A 205 -9.09 -10.97 -2.35
N THR A 206 -9.05 -10.11 -1.34
CA THR A 206 -10.22 -9.51 -0.69
C THR A 206 -10.06 -8.01 -0.60
N PHE A 207 -11.15 -7.27 -0.79
CA PHE A 207 -11.16 -5.82 -0.71
C PHE A 207 -11.99 -5.37 0.49
N SER A 208 -11.35 -4.78 1.49
CA SER A 208 -12.02 -4.32 2.71
C SER A 208 -13.09 -3.27 2.42
N SER A 209 -12.82 -2.34 1.47
CA SER A 209 -13.81 -1.34 1.05
C SER A 209 -15.05 -1.95 0.40
N ALA A 210 -14.89 -3.00 -0.42
CA ALA A 210 -16.03 -3.69 -1.02
C ALA A 210 -16.87 -4.44 0.04
N ALA A 211 -16.20 -5.01 1.06
CA ALA A 211 -16.90 -5.62 2.19
C ALA A 211 -17.66 -4.57 3.01
N ALA A 212 -17.05 -3.41 3.28
CA ALA A 212 -17.72 -2.30 3.97
C ALA A 212 -18.96 -1.80 3.20
N LEU A 213 -18.84 -1.55 1.91
CA LEU A 213 -19.98 -1.13 1.08
C LEU A 213 -21.12 -2.14 1.10
N LYS A 214 -20.80 -3.43 1.08
CA LYS A 214 -21.79 -4.50 1.15
C LYS A 214 -22.57 -4.49 2.48
N THR A 215 -21.92 -4.17 3.61
CA THR A 215 -22.59 -4.13 4.93
C THR A 215 -23.64 -3.02 5.02
N VAL A 216 -23.45 -1.91 4.29
CA VAL A 216 -24.39 -0.78 4.24
C VAL A 216 -25.34 -0.86 3.03
N GLY A 217 -25.31 -1.95 2.27
CA GLY A 217 -26.19 -2.14 1.11
C GLY A 217 -25.81 -1.31 -0.13
N GLU A 218 -24.66 -0.68 -0.11
CA GLU A 218 -24.18 0.21 -1.16
C GLU A 218 -23.29 -0.48 -2.19
N LYS A 219 -23.20 0.13 -3.38
CA LYS A 219 -22.25 -0.26 -4.44
C LYS A 219 -21.33 0.91 -4.75
N GLY A 220 -20.05 0.63 -4.90
CA GLY A 220 -19.07 1.68 -5.20
C GLY A 220 -17.81 1.14 -5.85
N HIS A 221 -16.92 2.04 -6.20
CA HIS A 221 -15.62 1.71 -6.78
C HIS A 221 -14.58 1.56 -5.66
N VAL A 222 -13.82 0.47 -5.71
CA VAL A 222 -12.71 0.21 -4.77
C VAL A 222 -11.51 1.11 -5.08
N PHE A 223 -11.29 1.41 -6.37
CA PHE A 223 -10.16 2.20 -6.84
C PHE A 223 -10.58 3.62 -7.19
N GLY A 224 -9.82 4.60 -6.70
CA GLY A 224 -9.92 5.98 -7.17
C GLY A 224 -9.47 6.13 -8.63
N PRO A 225 -9.78 7.27 -9.28
CA PRO A 225 -9.40 7.48 -10.68
C PRO A 225 -7.87 7.47 -10.91
N GLY A 226 -7.09 7.94 -9.93
CA GLY A 226 -5.62 7.90 -9.95
C GLY A 226 -5.10 6.47 -9.87
N ASP A 227 -5.65 5.66 -8.95
CA ASP A 227 -5.31 4.24 -8.84
C ASP A 227 -5.62 3.49 -10.13
N GLN A 228 -6.80 3.77 -10.73
CA GLN A 228 -7.18 3.16 -12.00
C GLN A 228 -6.20 3.52 -13.14
N LEU A 229 -5.71 4.77 -13.18
CA LEU A 229 -4.71 5.19 -14.16
C LEU A 229 -3.37 4.50 -13.95
N THR A 230 -2.90 4.42 -12.70
CA THR A 230 -1.66 3.72 -12.34
C THR A 230 -1.77 2.22 -12.65
N LEU A 231 -2.87 1.57 -12.27
CA LEU A 231 -3.13 0.16 -12.58
C LEU A 231 -3.22 -0.10 -14.08
N LEU A 232 -3.80 0.83 -14.85
CA LEU A 232 -3.82 0.74 -16.30
C LEU A 232 -2.40 0.61 -16.86
N TYR A 233 -1.46 1.43 -16.40
CA TYR A 233 -0.06 1.38 -16.82
C TYR A 233 0.72 0.19 -16.24
N ILE A 234 0.31 -0.33 -15.07
CA ILE A 234 0.90 -1.57 -14.53
C ILE A 234 0.56 -2.76 -15.42
N PHE A 235 -0.70 -2.93 -15.78
CA PHE A 235 -1.16 -4.08 -16.58
C PHE A 235 -0.92 -3.92 -18.08
N HIS A 236 -0.87 -2.69 -18.58
CA HIS A 236 -0.74 -2.38 -19.99
C HIS A 236 0.31 -1.28 -20.22
N PRO A 237 1.62 -1.58 -20.02
CA PRO A 237 2.67 -0.55 -20.07
C PRO A 237 2.83 0.13 -21.44
N GLY A 238 2.35 -0.50 -22.52
CA GLY A 238 2.36 0.03 -23.88
C GLY A 238 1.04 0.61 -24.36
N ILE A 239 0.07 0.85 -23.47
CA ILE A 239 -1.25 1.37 -23.87
C ILE A 239 -1.13 2.76 -24.48
N ALA A 240 -1.89 2.98 -25.56
CA ALA A 240 -2.03 4.25 -26.26
C ALA A 240 -3.52 4.67 -26.38
N ASP A 241 -4.35 4.30 -25.39
CA ASP A 241 -5.76 4.74 -25.32
C ASP A 241 -5.83 6.14 -24.72
N THR A 242 -5.54 7.15 -25.55
CA THR A 242 -5.43 8.54 -25.15
C THR A 242 -6.72 9.06 -24.47
N ALA A 243 -7.89 8.70 -24.99
CA ALA A 243 -9.17 9.18 -24.44
C ALA A 243 -9.41 8.63 -23.02
N ARG A 244 -9.15 7.35 -22.79
CA ARG A 244 -9.29 6.74 -21.46
C ARG A 244 -8.27 7.28 -20.46
N GLU A 245 -7.03 7.44 -20.88
CA GLU A 245 -5.96 8.01 -20.05
C GLU A 245 -6.30 9.44 -19.62
N GLU A 246 -6.76 10.28 -20.57
CA GLU A 246 -7.14 11.67 -20.31
C GLU A 246 -8.34 11.77 -19.38
N LEU A 247 -9.35 10.93 -19.59
CA LEU A 247 -10.52 10.88 -18.71
C LEU A 247 -10.14 10.49 -17.27
N LEU A 248 -9.32 9.46 -17.08
CA LEU A 248 -8.87 9.04 -15.76
C LEU A 248 -7.98 10.11 -15.10
N ALA A 249 -7.10 10.74 -15.89
CA ALA A 249 -6.26 11.84 -15.41
C ALA A 249 -7.10 13.04 -14.96
N ALA A 250 -8.09 13.47 -15.78
CA ALA A 250 -8.97 14.57 -15.43
C ALA A 250 -9.80 14.27 -14.17
N ARG A 251 -10.38 13.07 -14.08
CA ARG A 251 -11.11 12.62 -12.89
C ARG A 251 -10.24 12.57 -11.66
N SER A 252 -8.97 12.16 -11.78
CA SER A 252 -8.02 12.14 -10.68
C SER A 252 -7.74 13.52 -10.11
N ILE A 253 -7.59 14.54 -10.97
CA ILE A 253 -7.41 15.94 -10.55
C ILE A 253 -8.63 16.43 -9.75
N ILE A 254 -9.85 16.14 -10.23
CA ILE A 254 -11.08 16.52 -9.52
C ILE A 254 -11.18 15.76 -8.20
N TYR A 255 -10.98 14.45 -8.23
CA TYR A 255 -11.06 13.59 -7.05
C TYR A 255 -10.11 14.02 -5.95
N SER A 256 -8.86 14.37 -6.29
CA SER A 256 -7.87 14.83 -5.30
C SER A 256 -8.24 16.16 -4.61
N LYS A 257 -9.18 16.93 -5.17
CA LYS A 257 -9.68 18.18 -4.57
C LYS A 257 -10.90 17.98 -3.66
N ILE A 258 -11.62 16.89 -3.82
CA ILE A 258 -12.86 16.64 -3.09
C ILE A 258 -12.71 15.54 -2.02
N ILE A 259 -11.68 14.69 -2.12
CA ILE A 259 -11.45 13.64 -1.13
C ILE A 259 -10.79 14.24 0.12
N GLU A 260 -11.33 13.91 1.27
CA GLU A 260 -10.69 14.18 2.55
C GLU A 260 -9.64 13.09 2.79
N LYS A 261 -8.39 13.50 2.91
CA LYS A 261 -7.26 12.61 3.17
C LYS A 261 -6.95 12.47 4.66
N GLU A 262 -7.40 13.42 5.48
CA GLU A 262 -7.17 13.39 6.91
C GLU A 262 -7.91 12.20 7.54
N GLU A 263 -7.25 11.55 8.48
CA GLU A 263 -7.90 10.55 9.31
C GLU A 263 -8.87 11.25 10.25
N LEU A 264 -10.13 10.85 10.19
CA LEU A 264 -11.14 11.34 11.09
C LEU A 264 -11.24 10.38 12.28
N THR A 265 -11.09 10.93 13.47
CA THR A 265 -11.23 10.17 14.73
C THR A 265 -12.70 9.90 15.04
N ASP A 266 -13.60 10.72 14.52
CA ASP A 266 -15.05 10.58 14.63
C ASP A 266 -15.65 10.14 13.28
N HIS A 267 -16.13 8.90 13.21
CA HIS A 267 -16.73 8.32 12.01
C HIS A 267 -18.02 9.05 11.57
N LEU A 268 -18.71 9.78 12.46
CA LEU A 268 -19.89 10.58 12.11
C LEU A 268 -19.50 11.84 11.30
N ILE A 269 -18.25 12.29 11.42
CA ILE A 269 -17.73 13.40 10.61
C ILE A 269 -17.37 12.90 9.20
N THR A 270 -16.84 11.68 9.09
CA THR A 270 -16.46 11.07 7.82
C THR A 270 -17.65 10.87 6.87
N PHE A 271 -18.85 10.67 7.43
CA PHE A 271 -20.07 10.42 6.66
C PHE A 271 -21.20 11.39 7.08
N PRO A 272 -21.12 12.68 6.68
CA PRO A 272 -22.12 13.70 7.10
C PRO A 272 -23.55 13.35 6.71
N HIS A 273 -23.75 12.58 5.63
CA HIS A 273 -25.06 12.11 5.19
C HIS A 273 -25.70 11.06 6.12
N LEU A 274 -24.94 10.43 7.01
CA LEU A 274 -25.47 9.51 8.01
C LEU A 274 -26.01 10.24 9.26
N ARG A 275 -25.93 11.60 9.33
CA ARG A 275 -26.47 12.40 10.43
C ARG A 275 -27.98 12.63 10.34
N ASN A 276 -28.62 12.30 9.23
CA ASN A 276 -30.02 12.64 8.97
C ASN A 276 -30.97 11.42 9.04
N GLU A 277 -30.58 10.34 9.70
CA GLU A 277 -31.45 9.24 10.10
C GLU A 277 -31.48 9.15 11.66
#